data_1e77a3d468ed8e1ef08136236cb37e30
#
_entry.id   1e77a3d468ed8e1ef08136236cb37e30
#
_cell.length_a   1.000
_cell.length_b   1.000
_cell.length_c   1.000
_cell.angle_alpha   90.00
_cell.angle_beta   90.00
_cell.angle_gamma   90.00
#
_symmetry.space_group_name_H-M   'P 1'
#
loop_
_entity.id
_entity.type
_entity.pdbx_description
1 polymer ?
#
loop_
_entity_poly.entity_id
_entity_poly.type
_entity_poly.pdbx_seq_one_letter_code
_entity_poly.pdbx_strand_id
1 'polypeptide(L)'
;GQVLWSRRTLPFGKQDGRRMLLHFGAADQRAWVYVNGLLAGAHTGGDTAFTLDITKLLQDGENVLTVAVRDDTDTVPLSRGKQKTTRGGIWYTPQSGIWQTVWAEQVPEHYIQSLLFTPELPEGRIRWMLTASAPKDARIEISYQGTPVTEGVTDEDGCGSAVLPPEQLHLWSPEAPNLYDVTVTLGDDTVKSYFAMRTVGTGIDAAGHPCLLLNGQPYFHHGVLDQGYWPDGLYTAPSDDALIYDIELMKHLGFNMLRKHIKVEPMRWYYHCDRLGMLVWQDMPSGGGQYNLLTISAPLITGIHLKDSHYRLFARTDAQGREDFTRELTELITQLQNCPCIVLWVPFNEGWGQFDAKNAVRLIRRLDPTRLIDHASGWHDQGVSDVKSLHVYFKPYRFRPDKKGRAVVLSEFGGYNLPVAGHTWNTKNFGYKGYQTPEALGEAVKTLYETQIIPARRAGLAADVYTQLSDVEDEVNGFVTYDRRVEKLPEALMQAIARELKGE
;
A
#
# COMPACT_ATOMS: atom_id res chain seq x y z
N GLY A 1 -18.44 -10.06 -19.23
CA GLY A 1 -17.13 -10.66 -18.96
C GLY A 1 -17.21 -12.19 -19.06
N GLN A 2 -16.10 -12.82 -19.35
CA GLN A 2 -15.97 -14.27 -19.29
C GLN A 2 -15.76 -14.70 -17.83
N VAL A 3 -16.12 -15.95 -17.51
CA VAL A 3 -15.85 -16.55 -16.21
C VAL A 3 -14.67 -17.51 -16.37
N LEU A 4 -13.62 -17.26 -15.59
CA LEU A 4 -12.46 -18.17 -15.51
C LEU A 4 -12.75 -19.22 -14.44
N TRP A 5 -12.64 -20.49 -14.81
CA TRP A 5 -12.80 -21.63 -13.91
C TRP A 5 -11.45 -22.27 -13.62
N SER A 6 -11.10 -22.38 -12.35
CA SER A 6 -9.92 -23.09 -11.86
C SER A 6 -10.36 -24.28 -11.02
N ARG A 7 -9.69 -25.45 -11.20
CA ARG A 7 -9.99 -26.67 -10.45
C ARG A 7 -8.71 -27.30 -9.94
N ARG A 8 -8.73 -27.76 -8.69
CA ARG A 8 -7.61 -28.47 -8.07
C ARG A 8 -8.11 -29.55 -7.11
N THR A 9 -7.44 -30.70 -7.09
CA THR A 9 -7.58 -31.69 -6.04
C THR A 9 -6.83 -31.22 -4.80
N LEU A 10 -7.50 -31.26 -3.64
CA LEU A 10 -6.89 -30.96 -2.35
C LEU A 10 -6.33 -32.24 -1.75
N PRO A 11 -5.05 -32.25 -1.30
CA PRO A 11 -4.38 -33.46 -0.80
C PRO A 11 -4.71 -33.78 0.66
N PHE A 12 -5.83 -33.26 1.19
CA PHE A 12 -6.26 -33.42 2.59
C PHE A 12 -7.76 -33.63 2.66
N GLY A 13 -8.19 -34.34 3.68
CA GLY A 13 -9.58 -34.63 4.02
C GLY A 13 -10.00 -34.04 5.35
N LYS A 14 -11.22 -34.40 5.77
CA LYS A 14 -11.76 -34.03 7.06
C LYS A 14 -10.88 -34.55 8.19
N GLN A 15 -10.72 -33.75 9.24
CA GLN A 15 -10.04 -34.15 10.48
C GLN A 15 -10.91 -33.77 11.68
N ASP A 16 -11.13 -34.72 12.58
CA ASP A 16 -11.95 -34.53 13.78
C ASP A 16 -11.24 -33.55 14.74
N GLY A 17 -12.02 -32.66 15.34
CA GLY A 17 -11.54 -31.66 16.29
C GLY A 17 -10.66 -30.54 15.68
N ARG A 18 -10.59 -30.47 14.35
CA ARG A 18 -9.86 -29.43 13.62
C ARG A 18 -10.77 -28.72 12.62
N ARG A 19 -10.45 -27.46 12.34
CA ARG A 19 -11.02 -26.68 11.24
C ARG A 19 -10.03 -26.55 10.10
N MET A 20 -10.54 -26.44 8.89
CA MET A 20 -9.76 -26.16 7.70
C MET A 20 -10.18 -24.80 7.14
N LEU A 21 -9.26 -23.86 7.16
CA LEU A 21 -9.43 -22.52 6.60
C LEU A 21 -8.77 -22.44 5.23
N LEU A 22 -9.49 -21.89 4.27
CA LEU A 22 -8.98 -21.65 2.92
C LEU A 22 -8.86 -20.14 2.72
N HIS A 23 -7.66 -19.68 2.44
CA HIS A 23 -7.31 -18.28 2.29
C HIS A 23 -6.99 -17.92 0.84
N PHE A 24 -7.47 -16.76 0.42
CA PHE A 24 -7.13 -16.14 -0.85
C PHE A 24 -6.47 -14.79 -0.55
N GLY A 25 -5.26 -14.56 -1.09
CA GLY A 25 -4.61 -13.25 -0.99
C GLY A 25 -5.33 -12.19 -1.82
N ALA A 26 -5.75 -12.53 -3.04
CA ALA A 26 -6.63 -11.73 -3.89
C ALA A 26 -7.12 -12.52 -5.09
N ALA A 27 -8.33 -12.20 -5.56
CA ALA A 27 -8.92 -12.75 -6.79
C ALA A 27 -9.75 -11.67 -7.50
N ASP A 28 -9.31 -11.23 -8.67
CA ASP A 28 -9.90 -10.13 -9.42
C ASP A 28 -10.94 -10.62 -10.41
N GLN A 29 -12.22 -10.24 -10.28
CA GLN A 29 -12.79 -9.16 -9.46
C GLN A 29 -13.92 -9.68 -8.55
N ARG A 30 -14.61 -10.76 -8.95
CA ARG A 30 -15.66 -11.48 -8.21
C ARG A 30 -15.36 -12.96 -8.24
N ALA A 31 -15.24 -13.57 -7.06
CA ALA A 31 -14.92 -14.97 -6.90
C ALA A 31 -16.06 -15.75 -6.24
N TRP A 32 -16.29 -16.96 -6.73
CA TRP A 32 -17.15 -17.97 -6.11
C TRP A 32 -16.32 -19.23 -5.90
N VAL A 33 -16.29 -19.70 -4.67
CA VAL A 33 -15.45 -20.84 -4.24
C VAL A 33 -16.34 -22.02 -3.90
N TYR A 34 -16.05 -23.16 -4.50
CA TYR A 34 -16.78 -24.43 -4.30
C TYR A 34 -15.83 -25.50 -3.80
N VAL A 35 -16.30 -26.29 -2.84
CA VAL A 35 -15.63 -27.51 -2.39
C VAL A 35 -16.57 -28.68 -2.63
N ASN A 36 -16.11 -29.70 -3.37
CA ASN A 36 -16.92 -30.87 -3.75
C ASN A 36 -18.24 -30.49 -4.45
N GLY A 37 -18.25 -29.41 -5.23
CA GLY A 37 -19.44 -28.91 -5.92
C GLY A 37 -20.39 -28.06 -5.06
N LEU A 38 -20.14 -27.91 -3.77
CA LEU A 38 -20.94 -27.09 -2.87
C LEU A 38 -20.30 -25.73 -2.68
N LEU A 39 -21.09 -24.66 -2.69
CA LEU A 39 -20.62 -23.28 -2.51
C LEU A 39 -20.06 -23.09 -1.08
N ALA A 40 -18.79 -22.81 -0.97
CA ALA A 40 -18.12 -22.45 0.28
C ALA A 40 -18.30 -20.97 0.62
N GLY A 41 -18.28 -20.10 -0.41
CA GLY A 41 -18.45 -18.66 -0.23
C GLY A 41 -18.16 -17.89 -1.50
N ALA A 42 -18.33 -16.56 -1.42
CA ALA A 42 -18.06 -15.63 -2.52
C ALA A 42 -17.41 -14.36 -1.98
N HIS A 43 -16.63 -13.68 -2.84
CA HIS A 43 -15.99 -12.42 -2.53
C HIS A 43 -16.12 -11.45 -3.72
N THR A 44 -16.24 -10.16 -3.44
CA THR A 44 -16.25 -9.09 -4.45
C THR A 44 -15.19 -8.06 -4.05
N GLY A 45 -14.30 -7.73 -4.95
CA GLY A 45 -13.13 -6.86 -4.77
C GLY A 45 -11.87 -7.59 -5.19
N GLY A 46 -11.07 -6.96 -6.07
CA GLY A 46 -9.92 -7.61 -6.71
C GLY A 46 -8.62 -7.54 -5.92
N ASP A 47 -8.57 -6.73 -4.86
CA ASP A 47 -7.32 -6.34 -4.20
C ASP A 47 -7.23 -6.75 -2.72
N THR A 48 -8.32 -7.26 -2.13
CA THR A 48 -8.37 -7.63 -0.71
C THR A 48 -8.42 -9.12 -0.49
N ALA A 49 -7.82 -9.57 0.61
CA ALA A 49 -7.81 -10.97 1.01
C ALA A 49 -9.15 -11.41 1.61
N PHE A 50 -9.46 -12.69 1.50
CA PHE A 50 -10.60 -13.30 2.16
C PHE A 50 -10.32 -14.74 2.60
N THR A 51 -11.05 -15.19 3.62
CA THR A 51 -10.90 -16.51 4.24
C THR A 51 -12.25 -17.22 4.30
N LEU A 52 -12.25 -18.51 4.01
CA LEU A 52 -13.43 -19.38 4.08
C LEU A 52 -13.17 -20.59 4.98
N ASP A 53 -14.05 -20.84 5.94
CA ASP A 53 -14.03 -22.10 6.68
C ASP A 53 -14.71 -23.19 5.83
N ILE A 54 -13.91 -24.13 5.33
CA ILE A 54 -14.36 -25.21 4.46
C ILE A 54 -14.54 -26.53 5.20
N THR A 55 -14.38 -26.57 6.51
CA THR A 55 -14.39 -27.79 7.35
C THR A 55 -15.58 -28.69 7.08
N LYS A 56 -16.78 -28.10 7.00
CA LYS A 56 -18.04 -28.86 6.82
C LYS A 56 -18.25 -29.39 5.41
N LEU A 57 -17.47 -28.90 4.44
CA LEU A 57 -17.57 -29.27 3.02
C LEU A 57 -16.57 -30.37 2.65
N LEU A 58 -15.60 -30.64 3.54
CA LEU A 58 -14.62 -31.70 3.32
C LEU A 58 -15.24 -33.07 3.63
N GLN A 59 -14.82 -34.05 2.85
CA GLN A 59 -15.08 -35.47 3.03
C GLN A 59 -13.78 -36.23 3.30
N ASP A 60 -13.86 -37.46 3.71
CA ASP A 60 -12.70 -38.32 3.86
C ASP A 60 -12.08 -38.60 2.48
N GLY A 61 -10.73 -38.55 2.42
CA GLY A 61 -10.00 -38.76 1.17
C GLY A 61 -9.86 -37.51 0.31
N GLU A 62 -9.97 -37.68 -1.00
CA GLU A 62 -9.80 -36.58 -1.97
C GLU A 62 -10.96 -35.59 -1.93
N ASN A 63 -10.60 -34.30 -1.97
CA ASN A 63 -11.55 -33.20 -2.08
C ASN A 63 -11.21 -32.35 -3.32
N VAL A 64 -12.22 -31.75 -3.91
CA VAL A 64 -12.05 -30.93 -5.11
C VAL A 64 -12.44 -29.49 -4.82
N LEU A 65 -11.46 -28.60 -4.96
CA LEU A 65 -11.64 -27.16 -4.98
C LEU A 65 -11.94 -26.70 -6.41
N THR A 66 -13.01 -25.91 -6.57
CA THR A 66 -13.32 -25.22 -7.83
C THR A 66 -13.56 -23.75 -7.54
N VAL A 67 -12.91 -22.88 -8.29
CA VAL A 67 -13.04 -21.43 -8.15
C VAL A 67 -13.50 -20.85 -9.47
N ALA A 68 -14.60 -20.10 -9.46
CA ALA A 68 -15.08 -19.30 -10.58
C ALA A 68 -14.73 -17.84 -10.32
N VAL A 69 -14.05 -17.19 -11.24
CA VAL A 69 -13.74 -15.77 -11.13
C VAL A 69 -14.26 -15.04 -12.37
N ARG A 70 -14.98 -13.96 -12.14
CA ARG A 70 -15.47 -13.04 -13.18
C ARG A 70 -14.83 -11.67 -12.96
N ASP A 71 -14.17 -11.18 -14.00
CA ASP A 71 -13.66 -9.82 -14.08
C ASP A 71 -14.40 -9.05 -15.19
N ASP A 72 -14.98 -7.94 -14.82
CA ASP A 72 -15.64 -6.99 -15.73
C ASP A 72 -14.78 -5.72 -15.90
N THR A 73 -13.59 -5.67 -15.28
CA THR A 73 -12.56 -4.62 -15.31
C THR A 73 -13.15 -3.22 -15.09
N ASP A 74 -13.16 -2.38 -16.15
CA ASP A 74 -13.62 -0.98 -16.11
C ASP A 74 -15.06 -0.78 -16.63
N THR A 75 -15.81 -1.87 -16.87
CA THR A 75 -17.22 -1.81 -17.29
C THR A 75 -18.21 -1.79 -16.12
N VAL A 76 -17.70 -2.01 -14.89
CA VAL A 76 -18.45 -1.95 -13.62
C VAL A 76 -17.81 -0.94 -12.66
N PRO A 77 -18.54 -0.41 -11.66
CA PRO A 77 -18.05 0.65 -10.79
C PRO A 77 -17.15 0.16 -9.64
N LEU A 78 -16.65 -1.07 -9.67
CA LEU A 78 -15.76 -1.64 -8.67
C LEU A 78 -14.35 -1.02 -8.71
N SER A 79 -13.57 -1.25 -7.65
CA SER A 79 -12.15 -0.92 -7.62
C SER A 79 -11.40 -1.74 -8.65
N ARG A 80 -10.46 -1.12 -9.37
CA ARG A 80 -9.69 -1.73 -10.45
C ARG A 80 -8.28 -1.16 -10.63
N GLY A 81 -7.96 -0.12 -9.86
CA GLY A 81 -6.69 0.58 -10.00
C GLY A 81 -6.52 1.21 -11.39
N LYS A 82 -5.33 1.06 -11.97
CA LYS A 82 -5.01 1.57 -13.31
C LYS A 82 -5.34 0.61 -14.46
N GLN A 83 -6.06 -0.44 -14.19
CA GLN A 83 -6.46 -1.44 -15.19
C GLN A 83 -7.59 -0.91 -16.09
N LYS A 84 -7.43 -1.06 -17.41
CA LYS A 84 -8.45 -0.74 -18.41
C LYS A 84 -8.46 -1.73 -19.55
N THR A 85 -9.66 -2.07 -20.03
CA THR A 85 -9.84 -2.90 -21.23
C THR A 85 -9.21 -2.27 -22.46
N THR A 86 -9.29 -0.93 -22.57
CA THR A 86 -8.54 -0.16 -23.58
C THR A 86 -7.34 0.50 -22.90
N ARG A 87 -6.20 -0.21 -22.89
CA ARG A 87 -4.96 0.28 -22.30
C ARG A 87 -4.30 1.39 -23.10
N GLY A 88 -3.35 2.11 -22.49
CA GLY A 88 -2.47 3.10 -23.12
C GLY A 88 -2.22 4.31 -22.23
N GLY A 89 -1.07 4.95 -22.39
CA GLY A 89 -0.62 6.02 -21.53
C GLY A 89 -0.52 5.55 -20.08
N ILE A 90 -1.27 6.18 -19.18
CA ILE A 90 -1.28 5.85 -17.74
C ILE A 90 -2.20 4.68 -17.36
N TRP A 91 -2.80 3.99 -18.34
CA TRP A 91 -3.70 2.86 -18.12
C TRP A 91 -3.09 1.59 -18.67
N TYR A 92 -3.12 0.51 -17.88
CA TYR A 92 -2.37 -0.72 -18.14
C TYR A 92 -3.27 -1.89 -18.47
N THR A 93 -2.65 -2.95 -18.99
CA THR A 93 -3.30 -4.21 -19.32
C THR A 93 -3.98 -4.78 -18.08
N PRO A 94 -5.29 -5.07 -18.14
CA PRO A 94 -5.99 -5.69 -17.03
C PRO A 94 -5.58 -7.14 -16.87
N GLN A 95 -5.56 -7.59 -15.63
CA GLN A 95 -5.46 -9.00 -15.31
C GLN A 95 -6.80 -9.49 -14.76
N SER A 96 -7.01 -10.80 -14.72
CA SER A 96 -8.22 -11.42 -14.20
C SER A 96 -7.88 -12.71 -13.48
N GLY A 97 -8.69 -13.07 -12.50
CA GLY A 97 -8.54 -14.34 -11.81
C GLY A 97 -7.77 -14.26 -10.50
N ILE A 98 -7.29 -15.40 -10.05
CA ILE A 98 -6.50 -15.51 -8.82
C ILE A 98 -5.09 -15.00 -9.10
N TRP A 99 -4.68 -13.88 -8.51
CA TRP A 99 -3.38 -13.27 -8.77
C TRP A 99 -2.45 -13.21 -7.55
N GLN A 100 -2.99 -13.51 -6.35
CA GLN A 100 -2.19 -13.72 -5.16
C GLN A 100 -2.32 -15.17 -4.67
N THR A 101 -1.48 -15.56 -3.70
CA THR A 101 -1.41 -16.92 -3.19
C THR A 101 -2.74 -17.39 -2.62
N VAL A 102 -3.07 -18.66 -2.89
CA VAL A 102 -4.14 -19.39 -2.21
C VAL A 102 -3.48 -20.45 -1.35
N TRP A 103 -3.85 -20.53 -0.09
CA TRP A 103 -3.35 -21.53 0.85
C TRP A 103 -4.44 -22.04 1.78
N ALA A 104 -4.21 -23.19 2.38
CA ALA A 104 -5.08 -23.74 3.41
C ALA A 104 -4.29 -23.97 4.67
N GLU A 105 -4.92 -23.71 5.81
CA GLU A 105 -4.36 -24.05 7.12
C GLU A 105 -5.34 -24.82 7.97
N GLN A 106 -4.79 -25.68 8.79
CA GLN A 106 -5.52 -26.45 9.74
C GLN A 106 -5.35 -25.84 11.12
N VAL A 107 -6.47 -25.45 11.74
CA VAL A 107 -6.49 -24.83 13.05
C VAL A 107 -7.28 -25.67 14.06
N PRO A 108 -7.05 -25.53 15.38
CA PRO A 108 -7.92 -26.12 16.41
C PRO A 108 -9.37 -25.62 16.28
N GLU A 109 -10.29 -26.22 17.02
CA GLU A 109 -11.69 -25.75 17.11
C GLU A 109 -11.76 -24.30 17.60
N HIS A 110 -10.89 -23.95 18.55
CA HIS A 110 -10.72 -22.58 19.04
C HIS A 110 -9.36 -22.05 18.57
N TYR A 111 -9.38 -21.01 17.78
CA TYR A 111 -8.20 -20.48 17.10
C TYR A 111 -8.18 -18.95 17.04
N ILE A 112 -7.00 -18.40 16.84
CA ILE A 112 -6.73 -16.97 16.68
C ILE A 112 -7.13 -16.54 15.27
N GLN A 113 -8.05 -15.58 15.18
CA GLN A 113 -8.52 -15.05 13.89
C GLN A 113 -7.76 -13.81 13.44
N SER A 114 -7.44 -12.91 14.37
CA SER A 114 -6.67 -11.71 14.06
C SER A 114 -5.90 -11.20 15.29
N LEU A 115 -4.84 -10.46 15.01
CA LEU A 115 -4.02 -9.74 15.97
C LEU A 115 -3.85 -8.29 15.49
N LEU A 116 -3.89 -7.35 16.42
CA LEU A 116 -3.54 -5.95 16.18
C LEU A 116 -2.58 -5.48 17.26
N PHE A 117 -1.45 -4.92 16.86
CA PHE A 117 -0.45 -4.32 17.75
C PHE A 117 -0.43 -2.80 17.60
N THR A 118 -0.48 -2.07 18.71
CA THR A 118 -0.46 -0.60 18.73
C THR A 118 0.64 -0.12 19.66
N PRO A 119 1.74 0.45 19.12
CA PRO A 119 2.82 1.01 19.92
C PRO A 119 2.43 2.37 20.52
N GLU A 120 2.81 2.59 21.78
CA GLU A 120 2.65 3.84 22.53
C GLU A 120 4.05 4.27 23.02
N LEU A 121 4.74 5.11 22.24
CA LEU A 121 6.16 5.42 22.50
C LEU A 121 6.42 6.25 23.76
N PRO A 122 5.60 7.24 24.14
CA PRO A 122 5.89 7.99 25.36
C PRO A 122 6.01 7.09 26.59
N GLU A 123 5.23 6.00 26.63
CA GLU A 123 5.20 5.02 27.72
C GLU A 123 6.11 3.81 27.49
N GLY A 124 6.71 3.65 26.29
CA GLY A 124 7.42 2.43 25.88
C GLY A 124 6.50 1.20 25.89
N ARG A 125 5.19 1.39 25.66
CA ARG A 125 4.17 0.35 25.75
C ARG A 125 3.78 -0.19 24.39
N ILE A 126 3.56 -1.49 24.32
CA ILE A 126 2.84 -2.14 23.22
C ILE A 126 1.49 -2.63 23.72
N ARG A 127 0.42 -2.25 23.00
CA ARG A 127 -0.92 -2.79 23.19
C ARG A 127 -1.24 -3.80 22.13
N TRP A 128 -2.05 -4.78 22.46
CA TRP A 128 -2.57 -5.74 21.50
C TRP A 128 -4.08 -5.92 21.65
N MET A 129 -4.69 -6.28 20.55
CA MET A 129 -6.07 -6.77 20.50
C MET A 129 -6.09 -8.04 19.66
N LEU A 130 -6.63 -9.10 20.26
CA LEU A 130 -6.77 -10.41 19.66
C LEU A 130 -8.24 -10.71 19.43
N THR A 131 -8.58 -11.19 18.23
CA THR A 131 -9.89 -11.79 17.96
C THR A 131 -9.72 -13.29 17.80
N ALA A 132 -10.53 -14.06 18.49
CA ALA A 132 -10.53 -15.51 18.44
C ALA A 132 -11.91 -16.08 18.07
N SER A 133 -11.95 -17.34 17.65
CA SER A 133 -13.19 -18.04 17.33
C SER A 133 -14.09 -18.31 18.56
N ALA A 134 -13.51 -18.26 19.77
CA ALA A 134 -14.20 -18.29 21.04
C ALA A 134 -13.42 -17.48 22.08
N PRO A 135 -14.11 -16.85 23.07
CA PRO A 135 -13.44 -16.13 24.17
C PRO A 135 -12.55 -17.09 24.97
N LYS A 136 -11.29 -16.72 25.12
CA LYS A 136 -10.31 -17.45 25.93
C LYS A 136 -9.09 -16.58 26.18
N ASP A 137 -8.43 -16.72 27.32
CA ASP A 137 -7.19 -16.06 27.62
C ASP A 137 -6.09 -16.56 26.68
N ALA A 138 -5.37 -15.63 26.05
CA ALA A 138 -4.21 -15.93 25.23
C ALA A 138 -2.95 -15.40 25.91
N ARG A 139 -1.87 -16.17 25.82
CA ARG A 139 -0.53 -15.74 26.27
C ARG A 139 0.22 -15.13 25.10
N ILE A 140 0.83 -13.98 25.34
CA ILE A 140 1.67 -13.26 24.40
C ILE A 140 3.10 -13.24 24.91
N GLU A 141 4.04 -13.75 24.14
CA GLU A 141 5.48 -13.75 24.43
C GLU A 141 6.18 -12.88 23.40
N ILE A 142 6.94 -11.89 23.87
CA ILE A 142 7.63 -10.90 23.02
C ILE A 142 9.14 -11.11 23.19
N SER A 143 9.83 -11.21 22.05
CA SER A 143 11.30 -11.32 22.00
C SER A 143 11.89 -10.35 20.96
N TYR A 144 13.16 -10.04 21.14
CA TYR A 144 13.94 -9.23 20.21
C TYR A 144 15.25 -9.97 19.88
N GLN A 145 15.47 -10.27 18.60
CA GLN A 145 16.64 -11.04 18.14
C GLN A 145 16.87 -12.33 18.93
N GLY A 146 15.76 -13.04 19.23
CA GLY A 146 15.78 -14.30 19.97
C GLY A 146 15.91 -14.16 21.50
N THR A 147 16.06 -12.95 22.02
CA THR A 147 16.12 -12.70 23.47
C THR A 147 14.73 -12.34 23.99
N PRO A 148 14.19 -13.01 25.01
CA PRO A 148 12.93 -12.63 25.65
C PRO A 148 12.97 -11.20 26.19
N VAL A 149 11.91 -10.42 25.90
CA VAL A 149 11.75 -9.02 26.32
C VAL A 149 10.71 -8.89 27.42
N THR A 150 9.49 -9.40 27.15
CA THR A 150 8.37 -9.35 28.08
C THR A 150 7.30 -10.35 27.67
N GLU A 151 6.34 -10.58 28.54
CA GLU A 151 5.17 -11.38 28.27
C GLU A 151 3.90 -10.73 28.82
N GLY A 152 2.76 -11.18 28.36
CA GLY A 152 1.47 -10.73 28.83
C GLY A 152 0.36 -11.71 28.49
N VAL A 153 -0.85 -11.35 28.88
CA VAL A 153 -2.07 -12.10 28.59
C VAL A 153 -3.14 -11.17 28.05
N THR A 154 -4.12 -11.74 27.38
CA THR A 154 -5.35 -11.01 27.02
C THR A 154 -6.35 -11.05 28.16
N ASP A 155 -7.19 -10.01 28.25
CA ASP A 155 -8.42 -10.05 29.04
C ASP A 155 -9.57 -10.74 28.28
N GLU A 156 -10.78 -10.70 28.85
CA GLU A 156 -12.00 -11.32 28.31
C GLU A 156 -12.37 -10.73 26.90
N ASP A 157 -12.00 -9.47 26.63
CA ASP A 157 -12.25 -8.78 25.38
C ASP A 157 -11.12 -9.00 24.34
N GLY A 158 -10.11 -9.81 24.67
CA GLY A 158 -8.93 -10.07 23.84
C GLY A 158 -7.89 -8.95 23.86
N CYS A 159 -8.01 -7.98 24.77
CA CYS A 159 -7.11 -6.85 24.89
C CYS A 159 -6.01 -7.10 25.92
N GLY A 160 -4.89 -6.39 25.76
CA GLY A 160 -3.80 -6.38 26.73
C GLY A 160 -2.69 -5.43 26.36
N SER A 161 -1.70 -5.32 27.21
CA SER A 161 -0.52 -4.49 26.96
C SER A 161 0.67 -4.90 27.81
N ALA A 162 1.87 -4.56 27.36
CA ALA A 162 3.09 -4.66 28.17
C ALA A 162 3.95 -3.39 27.95
N VAL A 163 4.72 -3.04 28.98
CA VAL A 163 5.77 -2.01 28.88
C VAL A 163 7.09 -2.71 28.63
N LEU A 164 7.80 -2.28 27.59
CA LEU A 164 9.13 -2.78 27.27
C LEU A 164 10.15 -2.12 28.21
N PRO A 165 11.13 -2.90 28.75
CA PRO A 165 12.25 -2.32 29.51
C PRO A 165 12.97 -1.25 28.68
N PRO A 166 13.33 -0.08 29.24
CA PRO A 166 13.95 1.01 28.50
C PRO A 166 15.20 0.58 27.72
N GLU A 167 16.01 -0.33 28.28
CA GLU A 167 17.22 -0.87 27.66
C GLU A 167 16.94 -1.83 26.49
N GLN A 168 15.69 -2.29 26.34
CA GLN A 168 15.22 -3.16 25.27
C GLN A 168 14.22 -2.45 24.36
N LEU A 169 14.07 -1.12 24.48
CA LEU A 169 13.24 -0.32 23.60
C LEU A 169 14.00 0.07 22.34
N HIS A 170 13.80 -0.67 21.27
CA HIS A 170 14.42 -0.45 19.96
C HIS A 170 13.39 0.12 18.98
N LEU A 171 13.55 1.40 18.62
CA LEU A 171 12.63 2.05 17.69
C LEU A 171 12.88 1.58 16.26
N TRP A 172 11.82 1.51 15.49
CA TRP A 172 11.88 1.22 14.06
C TRP A 172 12.00 2.52 13.25
N SER A 173 12.92 2.53 12.29
CA SER A 173 13.03 3.54 11.24
C SER A 173 13.62 2.90 9.98
N PRO A 174 13.64 3.60 8.83
CA PRO A 174 14.34 3.12 7.64
C PRO A 174 15.83 2.82 7.85
N GLU A 175 16.49 3.53 8.75
CA GLU A 175 17.91 3.35 9.11
C GLU A 175 18.11 2.23 10.13
N ALA A 176 17.10 1.94 10.95
CA ALA A 176 17.14 0.93 12.01
C ALA A 176 15.82 0.15 12.03
N PRO A 177 15.61 -0.82 11.11
CA PRO A 177 14.34 -1.53 10.96
C PRO A 177 14.17 -2.63 12.03
N ASN A 178 14.10 -2.21 13.30
CA ASN A 178 13.98 -3.10 14.45
C ASN A 178 12.58 -3.69 14.54
N LEU A 179 12.48 -5.01 14.51
CA LEU A 179 11.25 -5.77 14.65
C LEU A 179 11.32 -6.65 15.91
N TYR A 180 10.21 -6.72 16.64
CA TYR A 180 10.03 -7.64 17.76
C TYR A 180 9.24 -8.84 17.29
N ASP A 181 9.72 -10.04 17.61
CA ASP A 181 8.99 -11.27 17.37
C ASP A 181 7.95 -11.49 18.47
N VAL A 182 6.80 -12.00 18.07
CA VAL A 182 5.69 -12.33 18.98
C VAL A 182 5.24 -13.75 18.76
N THR A 183 5.10 -14.49 19.86
CA THR A 183 4.40 -15.78 19.87
C THR A 183 3.13 -15.62 20.70
N VAL A 184 1.99 -15.97 20.11
CA VAL A 184 0.68 -15.94 20.76
C VAL A 184 0.16 -17.35 20.86
N THR A 185 -0.21 -17.77 22.07
CA THR A 185 -0.76 -19.11 22.37
C THR A 185 -2.16 -18.98 22.93
N LEU A 186 -3.13 -19.63 22.29
CA LEU A 186 -4.53 -19.73 22.69
C LEU A 186 -4.93 -21.20 22.77
N GLY A 187 -4.82 -21.81 23.96
CA GLY A 187 -5.02 -23.26 24.10
C GLY A 187 -4.05 -24.06 23.22
N ASP A 188 -4.57 -24.80 22.24
CA ASP A 188 -3.78 -25.61 21.30
C ASP A 188 -3.37 -24.84 20.03
N ASP A 189 -3.77 -23.58 19.89
CA ASP A 189 -3.38 -22.73 18.77
C ASP A 189 -2.15 -21.88 19.12
N THR A 190 -1.19 -21.84 18.22
CA THR A 190 0.01 -21.00 18.36
C THR A 190 0.30 -20.27 17.07
N VAL A 191 0.34 -18.95 17.15
CA VAL A 191 0.61 -18.06 16.02
C VAL A 191 1.88 -17.26 16.28
N LYS A 192 2.74 -17.15 15.28
CA LYS A 192 3.89 -16.27 15.28
C LYS A 192 3.59 -15.03 14.47
N SER A 193 3.98 -13.87 15.00
CA SER A 193 3.80 -12.57 14.37
C SER A 193 4.97 -11.66 14.75
N TYR A 194 4.89 -10.39 14.38
CA TYR A 194 5.86 -9.37 14.77
C TYR A 194 5.20 -8.00 14.87
N PHE A 195 5.89 -7.06 15.50
CA PHE A 195 5.54 -5.64 15.51
C PHE A 195 6.79 -4.77 15.54
N ALA A 196 6.60 -3.47 15.38
CA ALA A 196 7.65 -2.48 15.57
C ALA A 196 7.21 -1.38 16.53
N MET A 197 8.15 -0.89 17.33
CA MET A 197 7.95 0.30 18.16
C MET A 197 8.25 1.53 17.34
N ARG A 198 7.20 2.19 16.82
CA ARG A 198 7.30 3.43 16.05
C ARG A 198 6.02 4.24 16.14
N THR A 199 6.13 5.57 15.98
CA THR A 199 4.99 6.47 15.78
C THR A 199 5.21 7.36 14.57
N VAL A 200 4.11 7.78 13.96
CA VAL A 200 4.10 8.81 12.91
C VAL A 200 3.12 9.92 13.28
N GLY A 201 3.36 11.11 12.77
CA GLY A 201 2.53 12.26 13.06
C GLY A 201 2.90 13.48 12.24
N THR A 202 2.30 14.61 12.56
CA THR A 202 2.70 15.92 12.05
C THR A 202 3.16 16.80 13.21
N GLY A 203 4.06 17.74 12.92
CA GLY A 203 4.58 18.68 13.89
C GLY A 203 5.13 19.93 13.24
N ILE A 204 5.92 20.68 14.01
CA ILE A 204 6.62 21.87 13.54
C ILE A 204 8.11 21.62 13.73
N ASP A 205 8.91 21.83 12.70
CA ASP A 205 10.36 21.71 12.78
C ASP A 205 11.02 22.91 13.49
N ALA A 206 12.34 22.85 13.70
CA ALA A 206 13.08 23.92 14.37
C ALA A 206 13.07 25.26 13.62
N ALA A 207 12.73 25.26 12.32
CA ALA A 207 12.60 26.46 11.50
C ALA A 207 11.16 27.03 11.51
N GLY A 208 10.22 26.36 12.19
CA GLY A 208 8.83 26.76 12.28
C GLY A 208 7.95 26.26 11.14
N HIS A 209 8.42 25.29 10.37
CA HIS A 209 7.64 24.72 9.25
C HIS A 209 6.83 23.50 9.69
N PRO A 210 5.56 23.37 9.24
CA PRO A 210 4.82 22.11 9.36
C PRO A 210 5.56 20.97 8.67
N CYS A 211 5.77 19.85 9.39
CA CYS A 211 6.55 18.72 8.92
C CYS A 211 5.90 17.38 9.29
N LEU A 212 6.40 16.31 8.68
CA LEU A 212 6.08 14.93 9.08
C LEU A 212 7.02 14.50 10.20
N LEU A 213 6.51 13.69 11.10
CA LEU A 213 7.28 13.14 12.23
C LEU A 213 7.35 11.62 12.12
N LEU A 214 8.54 11.08 12.40
CA LEU A 214 8.78 9.68 12.71
C LEU A 214 9.39 9.60 14.11
N ASN A 215 8.77 8.81 15.00
CA ASN A 215 9.21 8.68 16.40
C ASN A 215 9.34 10.04 17.13
N GLY A 216 8.43 10.95 16.83
CA GLY A 216 8.41 12.30 17.42
C GLY A 216 9.46 13.26 16.87
N GLN A 217 10.28 12.87 15.91
CA GLN A 217 11.30 13.71 15.28
C GLN A 217 10.90 14.10 13.85
N PRO A 218 11.22 15.32 13.38
CA PRO A 218 11.03 15.72 11.99
C PRO A 218 11.75 14.73 11.05
N TYR A 219 11.00 14.18 10.10
CA TYR A 219 11.51 13.18 9.17
C TYR A 219 11.00 13.47 7.76
N PHE A 220 11.92 13.73 6.81
CA PHE A 220 11.57 13.99 5.42
C PHE A 220 11.35 12.68 4.68
N HIS A 221 10.16 12.52 4.06
CA HIS A 221 9.88 11.36 3.23
C HIS A 221 10.38 11.64 1.81
N HIS A 222 11.49 11.03 1.42
CA HIS A 222 12.05 11.05 0.07
C HIS A 222 11.63 9.78 -0.64
N GLY A 223 10.65 9.88 -1.53
CA GLY A 223 9.96 8.73 -2.06
C GLY A 223 9.92 8.63 -3.57
N VAL A 224 9.47 7.48 -4.02
CA VAL A 224 9.23 7.16 -5.42
C VAL A 224 7.88 6.45 -5.57
N LEU A 225 7.18 6.75 -6.68
CA LEU A 225 5.91 6.12 -7.02
C LEU A 225 6.16 4.69 -7.50
N ASP A 226 5.47 3.72 -6.90
CA ASP A 226 5.60 2.30 -7.22
C ASP A 226 4.25 1.73 -7.68
N GLN A 227 4.15 1.45 -8.98
CA GLN A 227 2.94 0.87 -9.59
C GLN A 227 2.81 -0.62 -9.31
N GLY A 228 3.91 -1.34 -9.07
CA GLY A 228 3.91 -2.77 -8.77
C GLY A 228 3.50 -3.66 -9.95
N TYR A 229 3.85 -3.30 -11.19
CA TYR A 229 3.59 -4.10 -12.38
C TYR A 229 4.85 -4.80 -12.90
N TRP A 230 4.63 -5.95 -13.54
CA TRP A 230 5.68 -6.84 -14.05
C TRP A 230 5.39 -7.23 -15.50
N PRO A 231 6.42 -7.37 -16.36
CA PRO A 231 6.22 -7.59 -17.79
C PRO A 231 5.60 -8.95 -18.13
N ASP A 232 5.78 -9.95 -17.28
CA ASP A 232 5.33 -11.33 -17.47
C ASP A 232 4.14 -11.71 -16.59
N GLY A 233 3.99 -11.09 -15.42
CA GLY A 233 2.97 -11.40 -14.43
C GLY A 233 1.95 -10.29 -14.17
N LEU A 234 2.03 -9.15 -14.84
CA LEU A 234 1.20 -7.96 -14.60
C LEU A 234 1.22 -7.55 -13.12
N TYR A 235 0.17 -7.83 -12.36
CA TYR A 235 0.12 -7.58 -10.91
C TYR A 235 0.96 -8.54 -10.08
N THR A 236 1.31 -9.72 -10.61
CA THR A 236 2.01 -10.76 -9.88
C THR A 236 3.51 -10.68 -10.13
N ALA A 237 4.28 -10.39 -9.09
CA ALA A 237 5.75 -10.45 -9.16
C ALA A 237 6.22 -11.88 -9.45
N PRO A 238 7.32 -12.05 -10.22
CA PRO A 238 7.82 -13.39 -10.57
C PRO A 238 8.36 -14.17 -9.35
N SER A 239 8.87 -13.47 -8.34
CA SER A 239 9.42 -14.06 -7.12
C SER A 239 9.48 -13.05 -5.98
N ASP A 240 9.76 -13.51 -4.76
CA ASP A 240 10.08 -12.64 -3.62
C ASP A 240 11.37 -11.85 -3.86
N ASP A 241 12.37 -12.46 -4.49
CA ASP A 241 13.62 -11.75 -4.83
C ASP A 241 13.38 -10.55 -5.75
N ALA A 242 12.39 -10.62 -6.65
CA ALA A 242 12.01 -9.49 -7.48
C ALA A 242 11.38 -8.36 -6.66
N LEU A 243 10.53 -8.69 -5.68
CA LEU A 243 9.97 -7.70 -4.75
C LEU A 243 11.06 -7.05 -3.88
N ILE A 244 11.99 -7.85 -3.38
CA ILE A 244 13.13 -7.39 -2.59
C ILE A 244 14.04 -6.50 -3.42
N TYR A 245 14.33 -6.87 -4.66
CA TYR A 245 15.16 -6.09 -5.58
C TYR A 245 14.65 -4.66 -5.75
N ASP A 246 13.36 -4.46 -6.03
CA ASP A 246 12.79 -3.12 -6.21
C ASP A 246 12.93 -2.28 -4.93
N ILE A 247 12.70 -2.87 -3.74
CA ILE A 247 12.85 -2.18 -2.45
C ILE A 247 14.32 -1.81 -2.18
N GLU A 248 15.23 -2.77 -2.34
CA GLU A 248 16.67 -2.57 -2.10
C GLU A 248 17.28 -1.58 -3.07
N LEU A 249 16.90 -1.63 -4.36
CA LEU A 249 17.36 -0.69 -5.37
C LEU A 249 16.95 0.74 -5.00
N MET A 250 15.70 0.97 -4.64
CA MET A 250 15.26 2.32 -4.26
C MET A 250 15.95 2.80 -2.99
N LYS A 251 16.13 1.92 -2.00
CA LYS A 251 16.88 2.24 -0.79
C LYS A 251 18.35 2.58 -1.11
N HIS A 252 18.97 1.82 -2.00
CA HIS A 252 20.34 2.04 -2.46
C HIS A 252 20.52 3.38 -3.20
N LEU A 253 19.52 3.78 -3.98
CA LEU A 253 19.46 5.09 -4.62
C LEU A 253 19.22 6.26 -3.63
N GLY A 254 18.97 5.96 -2.35
CA GLY A 254 18.82 6.95 -1.27
C GLY A 254 17.38 7.27 -0.88
N PHE A 255 16.39 6.64 -1.50
CA PHE A 255 14.99 6.77 -1.11
C PHE A 255 14.72 6.07 0.22
N ASN A 256 13.81 6.63 1.00
CA ASN A 256 13.37 6.06 2.27
C ASN A 256 11.87 5.71 2.29
N MET A 257 11.17 5.93 1.18
CA MET A 257 9.72 5.73 1.07
C MET A 257 9.32 5.25 -0.34
N LEU A 258 8.36 4.31 -0.38
CA LEU A 258 7.63 3.91 -1.59
C LEU A 258 6.16 4.34 -1.47
N ARG A 259 5.63 5.05 -2.45
CA ARG A 259 4.19 5.22 -2.56
C ARG A 259 3.64 4.08 -3.42
N LYS A 260 3.04 3.07 -2.76
CA LYS A 260 2.36 1.98 -3.45
C LYS A 260 1.09 2.52 -4.09
N HIS A 261 1.15 2.68 -5.41
CA HIS A 261 0.20 3.47 -6.16
C HIS A 261 -0.97 2.63 -6.66
N ILE A 262 -2.14 2.88 -6.06
CA ILE A 262 -3.45 2.37 -6.49
C ILE A 262 -3.46 0.83 -6.64
N LYS A 263 -2.71 0.11 -5.79
CA LYS A 263 -2.58 -1.34 -5.76
C LYS A 263 -2.36 -1.85 -4.34
N VAL A 264 -2.86 -3.04 -4.02
CA VAL A 264 -2.55 -3.75 -2.77
C VAL A 264 -1.64 -4.93 -3.10
N GLU A 265 -0.45 -4.93 -2.50
CA GLU A 265 0.52 -6.01 -2.68
C GLU A 265 0.20 -7.23 -1.80
N PRO A 266 0.78 -8.42 -2.10
CA PRO A 266 0.79 -9.51 -1.14
C PRO A 266 1.49 -9.11 0.16
N MET A 267 1.01 -9.66 1.30
CA MET A 267 1.52 -9.31 2.64
C MET A 267 3.04 -9.42 2.77
N ARG A 268 3.68 -10.34 2.05
CA ARG A 268 5.14 -10.51 2.05
C ARG A 268 5.90 -9.29 1.51
N TRP A 269 5.32 -8.49 0.59
CA TRP A 269 5.94 -7.24 0.15
C TRP A 269 6.04 -6.23 1.30
N TYR A 270 4.98 -6.07 2.09
CA TYR A 270 5.00 -5.20 3.27
C TYR A 270 5.97 -5.72 4.33
N TYR A 271 6.02 -7.05 4.54
CA TYR A 271 7.04 -7.65 5.42
C TYR A 271 8.46 -7.33 4.95
N HIS A 272 8.72 -7.35 3.64
CA HIS A 272 10.03 -6.96 3.11
C HIS A 272 10.31 -5.47 3.34
N CYS A 273 9.33 -4.58 3.19
CA CYS A 273 9.46 -3.16 3.56
C CYS A 273 9.73 -2.99 5.06
N ASP A 274 9.04 -3.74 5.91
CA ASP A 274 9.21 -3.70 7.37
C ASP A 274 10.63 -4.09 7.80
N ARG A 275 11.14 -5.23 7.29
CA ARG A 275 12.45 -5.74 7.68
C ARG A 275 13.64 -5.04 7.01
N LEU A 276 13.45 -4.46 5.83
CA LEU A 276 14.48 -3.73 5.10
C LEU A 276 14.49 -2.24 5.46
N GLY A 277 13.47 -1.75 6.12
CA GLY A 277 13.36 -0.35 6.51
C GLY A 277 12.99 0.55 5.33
N MET A 278 11.77 0.42 4.81
CA MET A 278 11.23 1.27 3.75
C MET A 278 9.85 1.77 4.18
N LEU A 279 9.66 3.08 4.29
CA LEU A 279 8.34 3.66 4.55
C LEU A 279 7.39 3.39 3.38
N VAL A 280 6.12 3.25 3.66
CA VAL A 280 5.08 3.06 2.63
C VAL A 280 3.97 4.08 2.79
N TRP A 281 3.64 4.76 1.71
CA TRP A 281 2.35 5.40 1.52
C TRP A 281 1.47 4.44 0.73
N GLN A 282 0.33 4.08 1.27
CA GLN A 282 -0.56 3.09 0.68
C GLN A 282 -1.80 3.73 0.07
N ASP A 283 -1.91 3.63 -1.25
CA ASP A 283 -3.11 4.06 -1.96
C ASP A 283 -4.20 2.99 -1.92
N MET A 284 -5.46 3.44 -1.89
CA MET A 284 -6.62 2.61 -2.20
C MET A 284 -6.76 2.49 -3.73
N PRO A 285 -7.00 1.29 -4.29
CA PRO A 285 -7.32 1.15 -5.70
C PRO A 285 -8.53 1.99 -6.11
N SER A 286 -8.37 2.79 -7.17
CA SER A 286 -9.46 3.62 -7.68
C SER A 286 -10.50 2.77 -8.41
N GLY A 287 -11.73 3.28 -8.45
CA GLY A 287 -12.86 2.66 -9.13
C GLY A 287 -13.89 3.71 -9.54
N GLY A 288 -15.09 3.26 -9.88
CA GLY A 288 -16.18 4.11 -10.36
C GLY A 288 -16.47 3.89 -11.83
N GLY A 289 -17.40 4.65 -12.39
CA GLY A 289 -17.83 4.56 -13.79
C GLY A 289 -16.84 5.24 -14.76
N GLN A 290 -17.39 5.74 -15.88
CA GLN A 290 -16.60 6.44 -16.88
C GLN A 290 -16.19 7.83 -16.38
N TYR A 291 -14.90 8.11 -16.40
CA TYR A 291 -14.34 9.36 -15.89
C TYR A 291 -14.53 10.53 -16.86
N ASN A 292 -14.86 11.70 -16.30
CA ASN A 292 -14.89 12.95 -17.05
C ASN A 292 -13.54 13.68 -16.90
N LEU A 293 -12.76 13.70 -17.97
CA LEU A 293 -11.41 14.29 -17.95
C LEU A 293 -11.41 15.79 -17.62
N LEU A 294 -12.44 16.55 -18.03
CA LEU A 294 -12.54 17.97 -17.68
C LEU A 294 -12.74 18.16 -16.17
N THR A 295 -13.54 17.31 -15.54
CA THR A 295 -13.71 17.31 -14.08
C THR A 295 -12.40 16.97 -13.40
N ILE A 296 -11.74 15.88 -13.81
CA ILE A 296 -10.50 15.40 -13.21
C ILE A 296 -9.39 16.46 -13.33
N SER A 297 -9.20 17.05 -14.52
CA SER A 297 -8.13 18.01 -14.78
C SER A 297 -8.45 19.46 -14.35
N ALA A 298 -9.67 19.73 -13.87
CA ALA A 298 -10.08 21.10 -13.49
C ALA A 298 -9.09 21.79 -12.53
N PRO A 299 -8.59 21.15 -11.46
CA PRO A 299 -7.61 21.81 -10.57
C PRO A 299 -6.29 22.11 -11.25
N LEU A 300 -5.85 21.28 -12.19
CA LEU A 300 -4.61 21.49 -12.95
C LEU A 300 -4.69 22.72 -13.87
N ILE A 301 -5.84 22.90 -14.54
CA ILE A 301 -6.06 23.95 -15.54
C ILE A 301 -6.51 25.25 -14.88
N THR A 302 -7.46 25.20 -13.95
CA THR A 302 -8.15 26.37 -13.38
C THR A 302 -7.78 26.66 -11.94
N GLY A 303 -7.18 25.73 -11.22
CA GLY A 303 -6.98 25.79 -9.77
C GLY A 303 -8.26 25.62 -8.93
N ILE A 304 -9.39 25.25 -9.58
CA ILE A 304 -10.67 25.06 -8.90
C ILE A 304 -10.80 23.64 -8.38
N HIS A 305 -11.04 23.47 -7.08
CA HIS A 305 -11.32 22.21 -6.44
C HIS A 305 -12.83 22.02 -6.33
N LEU A 306 -13.37 21.01 -7.01
CA LEU A 306 -14.79 20.69 -6.99
C LEU A 306 -15.15 19.91 -5.72
N LYS A 307 -16.38 20.04 -5.25
CA LYS A 307 -16.92 19.25 -4.15
C LYS A 307 -17.17 17.81 -4.62
N ASP A 308 -16.58 16.87 -3.92
CA ASP A 308 -16.66 15.44 -4.26
C ASP A 308 -17.98 14.74 -3.86
N SER A 309 -18.88 15.47 -3.24
CA SER A 309 -20.31 15.07 -3.07
C SER A 309 -21.12 15.16 -4.36
N HIS A 310 -20.58 15.77 -5.42
CA HIS A 310 -21.19 15.77 -6.74
C HIS A 310 -20.86 14.48 -7.51
N TYR A 311 -21.42 13.34 -7.10
CA TYR A 311 -21.10 12.00 -7.59
C TYR A 311 -21.07 11.85 -9.11
N ARG A 312 -21.96 12.56 -9.85
CA ARG A 312 -21.99 12.52 -11.31
C ARG A 312 -20.69 13.04 -11.94
N LEU A 313 -20.07 14.05 -11.35
CA LEU A 313 -18.82 14.64 -11.86
C LEU A 313 -17.64 13.68 -11.68
N PHE A 314 -17.65 12.90 -10.60
CA PHE A 314 -16.58 11.99 -10.22
C PHE A 314 -16.83 10.52 -10.58
N ALA A 315 -17.82 10.24 -11.47
CA ALA A 315 -18.18 8.89 -11.91
C ALA A 315 -18.58 7.94 -10.76
N ARG A 316 -19.30 8.45 -9.75
CA ARG A 316 -19.74 7.72 -8.55
C ARG A 316 -21.24 7.75 -8.31
N THR A 317 -22.05 7.83 -9.38
CA THR A 317 -23.52 7.82 -9.27
C THR A 317 -24.08 6.51 -8.75
N ASP A 318 -23.40 5.39 -8.99
CA ASP A 318 -23.81 4.07 -8.52
C ASP A 318 -23.66 3.97 -7.00
N ALA A 319 -24.77 3.69 -6.29
CA ALA A 319 -24.78 3.61 -4.84
C ALA A 319 -24.06 2.35 -4.34
N GLN A 320 -24.30 1.20 -5.00
CA GLN A 320 -23.66 -0.05 -4.65
C GLN A 320 -22.13 0.05 -4.82
N GLY A 321 -21.65 0.68 -5.91
CA GLY A 321 -20.22 0.90 -6.13
C GLY A 321 -19.56 1.82 -5.08
N ARG A 322 -20.33 2.74 -4.44
CA ARG A 322 -19.82 3.50 -3.29
C ARG A 322 -19.77 2.67 -2.01
N GLU A 323 -20.74 1.80 -1.79
CA GLU A 323 -20.76 0.85 -0.67
C GLU A 323 -19.63 -0.17 -0.81
N ASP A 324 -19.44 -0.75 -2.00
CA ASP A 324 -18.36 -1.68 -2.29
C ASP A 324 -17.00 -1.04 -2.04
N PHE A 325 -16.75 0.18 -2.52
CA PHE A 325 -15.51 0.93 -2.24
C PHE A 325 -15.28 1.12 -0.73
N THR A 326 -16.34 1.45 0.01
CA THR A 326 -16.25 1.67 1.48
C THR A 326 -15.92 0.37 2.21
N ARG A 327 -16.50 -0.75 1.77
CA ARG A 327 -16.19 -2.08 2.28
C ARG A 327 -14.74 -2.47 1.96
N GLU A 328 -14.31 -2.33 0.70
CA GLU A 328 -12.94 -2.64 0.27
C GLU A 328 -11.90 -1.77 0.99
N LEU A 329 -12.20 -0.47 1.22
CA LEU A 329 -11.34 0.40 2.02
C LEU A 329 -11.23 -0.09 3.47
N THR A 330 -12.31 -0.58 4.05
CA THR A 330 -12.31 -1.17 5.40
C THR A 330 -11.46 -2.44 5.44
N GLU A 331 -11.63 -3.33 4.46
CA GLU A 331 -10.86 -4.56 4.32
C GLU A 331 -9.37 -4.28 4.16
N LEU A 332 -9.00 -3.33 3.29
CA LEU A 332 -7.61 -2.90 3.06
C LEU A 332 -6.95 -2.41 4.35
N ILE A 333 -7.60 -1.48 5.07
CA ILE A 333 -7.04 -0.94 6.34
C ILE A 333 -6.90 -2.07 7.36
N THR A 334 -7.93 -2.89 7.54
CA THR A 334 -7.92 -3.99 8.51
C THR A 334 -6.84 -5.03 8.19
N GLN A 335 -6.64 -5.35 6.92
CA GLN A 335 -5.61 -6.29 6.47
C GLN A 335 -4.20 -5.76 6.72
N LEU A 336 -3.97 -4.45 6.52
CA LEU A 336 -2.63 -3.87 6.47
C LEU A 336 -2.22 -3.08 7.72
N GLN A 337 -3.13 -2.86 8.68
CA GLN A 337 -2.87 -2.01 9.86
C GLN A 337 -1.74 -2.51 10.77
N ASN A 338 -1.35 -3.79 10.69
CA ASN A 338 -0.19 -4.33 11.41
C ASN A 338 1.15 -4.12 10.70
N CYS A 339 1.19 -3.58 9.47
CA CYS A 339 2.45 -3.36 8.74
C CYS A 339 3.13 -2.08 9.25
N PRO A 340 4.25 -2.15 9.98
CA PRO A 340 4.93 -0.97 10.52
C PRO A 340 5.38 0.02 9.46
N CYS A 341 5.77 -0.45 8.27
CA CYS A 341 6.23 0.37 7.16
C CYS A 341 5.17 1.36 6.66
N ILE A 342 3.89 1.02 6.75
CA ILE A 342 2.82 1.93 6.31
C ILE A 342 2.71 3.08 7.30
N VAL A 343 2.87 4.31 6.79
CA VAL A 343 2.85 5.54 7.58
C VAL A 343 1.77 6.53 7.16
N LEU A 344 1.19 6.32 5.95
CA LEU A 344 0.19 7.22 5.41
C LEU A 344 -0.78 6.46 4.49
N TRP A 345 -2.08 6.72 4.65
CA TRP A 345 -3.17 6.19 3.83
C TRP A 345 -3.63 7.21 2.79
N VAL A 346 -3.83 6.77 1.54
CA VAL A 346 -4.29 7.61 0.43
C VAL A 346 -5.58 7.01 -0.17
N PRO A 347 -6.78 7.41 0.30
CA PRO A 347 -8.02 6.86 -0.23
C PRO A 347 -8.36 7.29 -1.66
N PHE A 348 -7.90 8.46 -2.12
CA PHE A 348 -8.17 8.95 -3.47
C PHE A 348 -6.94 9.60 -4.10
N ASN A 349 -6.74 9.32 -5.39
CA ASN A 349 -5.70 9.92 -6.22
C ASN A 349 -6.33 10.75 -7.35
N GLU A 350 -5.88 12.01 -7.51
CA GLU A 350 -6.18 12.90 -8.64
C GLU A 350 -7.67 13.04 -9.00
N GLY A 351 -8.55 12.78 -8.05
CA GLY A 351 -9.99 12.86 -8.29
C GLY A 351 -10.57 11.69 -9.11
N TRP A 352 -9.77 10.67 -9.49
CA TRP A 352 -10.25 9.49 -10.19
C TRP A 352 -11.23 8.69 -9.32
N GLY A 353 -12.53 8.90 -9.54
CA GLY A 353 -13.59 8.29 -8.75
C GLY A 353 -13.61 8.73 -7.27
N GLN A 354 -13.13 9.92 -6.96
CA GLN A 354 -13.20 10.52 -5.62
C GLN A 354 -14.66 10.80 -5.24
N PHE A 355 -15.02 10.52 -4.00
CA PHE A 355 -16.30 10.88 -3.43
C PHE A 355 -16.23 10.93 -1.90
N ASP A 356 -17.00 11.81 -1.28
CA ASP A 356 -17.18 11.90 0.16
C ASP A 356 -15.88 11.72 0.96
N ALA A 357 -14.77 12.32 0.53
CA ALA A 357 -13.45 12.15 1.14
C ALA A 357 -13.45 12.42 2.66
N LYS A 358 -14.33 13.33 3.13
CA LYS A 358 -14.52 13.58 4.55
C LYS A 358 -15.01 12.33 5.30
N ASN A 359 -15.88 11.52 4.69
CA ASN A 359 -16.38 10.29 5.28
C ASN A 359 -15.31 9.19 5.23
N ALA A 360 -14.54 9.11 4.14
CA ALA A 360 -13.41 8.20 4.03
C ALA A 360 -12.36 8.48 5.12
N VAL A 361 -12.00 9.75 5.34
CA VAL A 361 -11.08 10.15 6.43
C VAL A 361 -11.62 9.75 7.80
N ARG A 362 -12.91 9.95 8.07
CA ARG A 362 -13.50 9.53 9.34
C ARG A 362 -13.49 8.02 9.52
N LEU A 363 -13.71 7.27 8.46
CA LEU A 363 -13.66 5.81 8.47
C LEU A 363 -12.23 5.34 8.79
N ILE A 364 -11.24 5.85 8.07
CA ILE A 364 -9.82 5.51 8.29
C ILE A 364 -9.41 5.83 9.73
N ARG A 365 -9.75 7.01 10.25
CA ARG A 365 -9.43 7.41 11.63
C ARG A 365 -10.03 6.47 12.69
N ARG A 366 -11.21 5.90 12.43
CA ARG A 366 -11.83 4.94 13.35
C ARG A 366 -11.14 3.57 13.31
N LEU A 367 -10.70 3.14 12.13
CA LEU A 367 -10.05 1.84 11.93
C LEU A 367 -8.58 1.90 12.36
N ASP A 368 -7.90 2.97 11.99
CA ASP A 368 -6.50 3.19 12.27
C ASP A 368 -6.20 4.65 12.62
N PRO A 369 -6.18 5.01 13.91
CA PRO A 369 -5.83 6.35 14.37
C PRO A 369 -4.32 6.63 14.37
N THR A 370 -3.48 5.65 14.05
CA THR A 370 -2.03 5.69 14.25
C THR A 370 -1.23 6.18 13.04
N ARG A 371 -1.89 6.34 11.88
CA ARG A 371 -1.24 6.75 10.62
C ARG A 371 -1.78 8.07 10.11
N LEU A 372 -1.00 8.70 9.25
CA LEU A 372 -1.39 9.91 8.54
C LEU A 372 -2.36 9.59 7.39
N ILE A 373 -3.07 10.61 6.93
CA ILE A 373 -4.02 10.50 5.81
C ILE A 373 -3.76 11.62 4.80
N ASP A 374 -3.61 11.26 3.53
CA ASP A 374 -3.70 12.14 2.36
C ASP A 374 -4.99 11.83 1.61
N HIS A 375 -6.08 12.55 1.89
CA HIS A 375 -7.42 12.18 1.44
C HIS A 375 -7.65 12.28 -0.07
N ALA A 376 -6.90 13.15 -0.75
CA ALA A 376 -7.07 13.43 -2.18
C ALA A 376 -5.72 13.86 -2.75
N SER A 377 -4.88 12.87 -3.03
CA SER A 377 -3.53 13.11 -3.51
C SER A 377 -3.56 13.92 -4.81
N GLY A 378 -2.94 15.08 -4.78
CA GLY A 378 -2.74 15.99 -5.91
C GLY A 378 -3.88 16.95 -6.19
N TRP A 379 -5.11 16.48 -6.39
CA TRP A 379 -6.22 17.31 -6.90
C TRP A 379 -7.48 17.18 -6.03
N HIS A 380 -8.42 18.13 -6.21
CA HIS A 380 -9.73 18.17 -5.51
C HIS A 380 -9.65 18.09 -3.98
N ASP A 381 -8.65 18.76 -3.41
CA ASP A 381 -8.48 18.89 -1.95
C ASP A 381 -9.76 19.40 -1.27
N GLN A 382 -10.31 18.59 -0.35
CA GLN A 382 -11.47 18.96 0.50
C GLN A 382 -11.02 19.54 1.84
N GLY A 383 -9.70 19.64 2.09
CA GLY A 383 -9.11 20.27 3.27
C GLY A 383 -9.31 19.52 4.58
N VAL A 384 -9.38 18.19 4.53
CA VAL A 384 -9.73 17.33 5.67
C VAL A 384 -8.64 16.34 6.08
N SER A 385 -7.44 16.40 5.47
CA SER A 385 -6.32 15.50 5.77
C SER A 385 -5.18 16.17 6.54
N ASP A 386 -4.21 15.36 6.93
CA ASP A 386 -3.03 15.78 7.68
C ASP A 386 -2.04 16.57 6.83
N VAL A 387 -2.04 16.33 5.52
CA VAL A 387 -1.11 16.92 4.58
C VAL A 387 -1.82 17.73 3.49
N LYS A 388 -1.12 18.71 2.93
CA LYS A 388 -1.48 19.37 1.68
C LYS A 388 -0.68 18.74 0.55
N SER A 389 -1.35 17.97 -0.27
CA SER A 389 -0.75 17.16 -1.33
C SER A 389 -0.81 17.87 -2.69
N LEU A 390 0.26 17.77 -3.49
CA LEU A 390 0.38 18.41 -4.80
C LEU A 390 0.97 17.44 -5.83
N HIS A 391 0.47 17.51 -7.08
CA HIS A 391 1.05 16.88 -8.26
C HIS A 391 1.53 17.94 -9.24
N VAL A 392 2.79 17.90 -9.65
CA VAL A 392 3.38 18.92 -10.53
C VAL A 392 4.28 18.26 -11.59
N TYR A 393 3.82 18.23 -12.84
CA TYR A 393 4.53 17.65 -13.97
C TYR A 393 4.92 18.65 -15.08
N PHE A 394 3.99 19.57 -15.42
CA PHE A 394 4.09 20.38 -16.64
C PHE A 394 4.68 21.78 -16.42
N LYS A 395 4.96 22.15 -15.19
CA LYS A 395 5.51 23.46 -14.82
C LYS A 395 6.54 23.34 -13.72
N PRO A 396 7.47 24.28 -13.56
CA PRO A 396 8.37 24.30 -12.43
C PRO A 396 7.62 24.37 -11.10
N TYR A 397 8.05 23.54 -10.15
CA TYR A 397 7.51 23.57 -8.80
C TYR A 397 8.10 24.76 -8.02
N ARG A 398 7.23 25.43 -7.26
CA ARG A 398 7.61 26.46 -6.28
C ARG A 398 6.84 26.21 -5.01
N PHE A 399 7.55 26.05 -3.91
CA PHE A 399 6.96 25.84 -2.60
C PHE A 399 6.06 27.00 -2.21
N ARG A 400 4.92 26.67 -1.62
CA ARG A 400 4.03 27.60 -0.94
C ARG A 400 3.47 26.91 0.30
N PRO A 401 3.52 27.57 1.48
CA PRO A 401 2.92 26.99 2.69
C PRO A 401 1.40 26.85 2.52
N ASP A 402 0.85 25.84 3.18
CA ASP A 402 -0.61 25.66 3.22
C ASP A 402 -1.25 26.71 4.14
N LYS A 403 -2.34 27.33 3.67
CA LYS A 403 -3.09 28.32 4.46
C LYS A 403 -3.74 27.75 5.73
N LYS A 404 -3.92 26.43 5.80
CA LYS A 404 -4.46 25.71 6.95
C LYS A 404 -3.37 25.18 7.89
N GLY A 405 -2.10 25.45 7.60
CA GLY A 405 -0.97 25.01 8.42
C GLY A 405 -0.64 23.51 8.33
N ARG A 406 -1.15 22.80 7.32
CA ARG A 406 -0.78 21.40 7.09
C ARG A 406 0.63 21.30 6.51
N ALA A 407 1.31 20.18 6.75
CA ALA A 407 2.55 19.86 6.07
C ALA A 407 2.30 19.74 4.55
N VAL A 408 3.11 20.44 3.75
CA VAL A 408 3.01 20.41 2.28
C VAL A 408 3.86 19.26 1.76
N VAL A 409 3.28 18.42 0.92
CA VAL A 409 3.94 17.29 0.28
C VAL A 409 3.77 17.35 -1.22
N LEU A 410 4.83 17.05 -1.96
CA LEU A 410 4.81 16.90 -3.41
C LEU A 410 4.64 15.41 -3.73
N SER A 411 3.40 14.96 -3.76
CA SER A 411 3.06 13.54 -3.82
C SER A 411 3.21 12.90 -5.20
N GLU A 412 3.41 13.72 -6.24
CA GLU A 412 3.90 13.26 -7.54
C GLU A 412 4.58 14.41 -8.30
N PHE A 413 5.73 14.12 -8.93
CA PHE A 413 6.44 15.05 -9.79
C PHE A 413 7.46 14.31 -10.70
N GLY A 414 8.08 15.03 -11.61
CA GLY A 414 9.12 14.52 -12.51
C GLY A 414 8.51 13.79 -13.70
N GLY A 415 8.53 12.48 -13.70
CA GLY A 415 7.99 11.66 -14.79
C GLY A 415 8.79 11.80 -16.09
N TYR A 416 10.09 12.06 -15.98
CA TYR A 416 10.99 12.20 -17.13
C TYR A 416 11.22 10.84 -17.78
N ASN A 417 11.01 10.74 -19.09
CA ASN A 417 11.07 9.49 -19.82
C ASN A 417 12.33 9.33 -20.65
N LEU A 418 12.87 8.12 -20.62
CA LEU A 418 13.95 7.62 -21.46
C LEU A 418 13.60 6.20 -21.91
N PRO A 419 13.19 6.00 -23.17
CA PRO A 419 13.05 4.67 -23.72
C PRO A 419 14.44 4.02 -23.92
N VAL A 420 14.61 2.80 -23.41
CA VAL A 420 15.84 2.04 -23.57
C VAL A 420 15.63 0.96 -24.63
N ALA A 421 16.42 0.99 -25.70
CA ALA A 421 16.29 0.05 -26.81
C ALA A 421 16.41 -1.41 -26.34
N GLY A 422 15.47 -2.25 -26.73
CA GLY A 422 15.41 -3.65 -26.34
C GLY A 422 14.78 -3.92 -24.96
N HIS A 423 14.41 -2.87 -24.20
CA HIS A 423 13.84 -2.96 -22.86
C HIS A 423 12.50 -2.22 -22.71
N THR A 424 11.84 -1.89 -23.81
CA THR A 424 10.51 -1.28 -23.82
C THR A 424 9.43 -2.32 -24.12
N TRP A 425 8.24 -2.14 -23.57
CA TRP A 425 7.08 -3.02 -23.78
C TRP A 425 6.61 -2.99 -25.24
N ASN A 426 6.56 -1.81 -25.83
CA ASN A 426 6.18 -1.61 -27.23
C ASN A 426 6.83 -0.34 -27.83
N THR A 427 6.44 0.03 -29.05
CA THR A 427 6.96 1.21 -29.76
C THR A 427 6.28 2.53 -29.34
N LYS A 428 5.11 2.46 -28.68
CA LYS A 428 4.45 3.64 -28.11
C LYS A 428 5.05 3.91 -26.74
N ASN A 429 5.53 5.12 -26.55
CA ASN A 429 6.12 5.55 -25.29
C ASN A 429 5.35 6.75 -24.76
N PHE A 430 5.13 6.77 -23.45
CA PHE A 430 4.51 7.86 -22.70
C PHE A 430 5.44 8.33 -21.58
N GLY A 431 5.38 9.60 -21.28
CA GLY A 431 6.08 10.28 -20.19
C GLY A 431 5.86 11.78 -20.33
N TYR A 432 6.17 12.53 -19.27
CA TYR A 432 5.85 13.95 -19.21
C TYR A 432 6.88 14.83 -19.93
N LYS A 433 8.15 14.39 -19.98
CA LYS A 433 9.24 15.07 -20.69
C LYS A 433 10.28 14.04 -21.14
N GLY A 434 10.60 14.02 -22.43
CA GLY A 434 11.44 13.00 -23.06
C GLY A 434 12.91 13.38 -23.16
N TYR A 435 13.77 12.38 -22.95
CA TYR A 435 15.22 12.44 -23.14
C TYR A 435 15.67 11.29 -24.01
N GLN A 436 16.87 11.42 -24.60
CA GLN A 436 17.38 10.44 -25.57
C GLN A 436 18.59 9.66 -25.05
N THR A 437 19.23 10.13 -23.98
CA THR A 437 20.40 9.48 -23.39
C THR A 437 20.32 9.50 -21.87
N PRO A 438 20.97 8.54 -21.19
CA PRO A 438 21.04 8.51 -19.72
C PRO A 438 21.71 9.78 -19.14
N GLU A 439 22.72 10.33 -19.82
CA GLU A 439 23.42 11.54 -19.37
C GLU A 439 22.47 12.75 -19.39
N ALA A 440 21.69 12.91 -20.47
CA ALA A 440 20.72 13.99 -20.58
C ALA A 440 19.59 13.85 -19.54
N LEU A 441 19.14 12.64 -19.28
CA LEU A 441 18.18 12.35 -18.23
C LEU A 441 18.78 12.67 -16.85
N GLY A 442 20.01 12.22 -16.59
CA GLY A 442 20.71 12.46 -15.31
C GLY A 442 20.87 13.95 -15.01
N GLU A 443 21.33 14.74 -16.00
CA GLU A 443 21.47 16.20 -15.85
C GLU A 443 20.12 16.89 -15.64
N ALA A 444 19.07 16.40 -16.29
CA ALA A 444 17.73 16.96 -16.11
C ALA A 444 17.15 16.65 -14.71
N VAL A 445 17.33 15.43 -14.20
CA VAL A 445 16.92 15.06 -12.85
C VAL A 445 17.71 15.85 -11.81
N LYS A 446 19.04 15.96 -11.99
CA LYS A 446 19.89 16.80 -11.15
C LYS A 446 19.37 18.23 -11.09
N THR A 447 19.18 18.87 -12.26
CA THR A 447 18.66 20.23 -12.36
C THR A 447 17.29 20.37 -11.66
N LEU A 448 16.40 19.41 -11.83
CA LEU A 448 15.07 19.40 -11.18
C LEU A 448 15.21 19.43 -9.66
N TYR A 449 16.04 18.57 -9.08
CA TYR A 449 16.26 18.54 -7.65
C TYR A 449 16.97 19.79 -7.13
N GLU A 450 18.09 20.19 -7.75
CA GLU A 450 18.88 21.35 -7.32
C GLU A 450 18.13 22.69 -7.42
N THR A 451 17.28 22.85 -8.44
CA THR A 451 16.59 24.14 -8.66
C THR A 451 15.18 24.21 -8.09
N GLN A 452 14.56 23.08 -7.77
CA GLN A 452 13.14 23.07 -7.36
C GLN A 452 12.92 22.32 -6.03
N ILE A 453 13.39 21.08 -5.89
CA ILE A 453 13.01 20.24 -4.74
C ILE A 453 13.86 20.56 -3.50
N ILE A 454 15.18 20.62 -3.64
CA ILE A 454 16.08 20.97 -2.53
C ILE A 454 15.77 22.37 -1.97
N PRO A 455 15.60 23.43 -2.82
CA PRO A 455 15.13 24.73 -2.30
C PRO A 455 13.76 24.66 -1.63
N ALA A 456 12.82 23.87 -2.16
CA ALA A 456 11.51 23.67 -1.56
C ALA A 456 11.60 22.96 -0.20
N ARG A 457 12.45 21.94 -0.07
CA ARG A 457 12.73 21.25 1.21
C ARG A 457 13.24 22.24 2.26
N ARG A 458 14.19 23.11 1.90
CA ARG A 458 14.71 24.17 2.79
C ARG A 458 13.64 25.20 3.18
N ALA A 459 12.62 25.39 2.33
CA ALA A 459 11.50 26.30 2.58
C ALA A 459 10.33 25.66 3.35
N GLY A 460 10.36 24.35 3.64
CA GLY A 460 9.34 23.65 4.43
C GLY A 460 8.55 22.56 3.70
N LEU A 461 8.99 22.10 2.51
CA LEU A 461 8.44 20.89 1.88
C LEU A 461 8.72 19.70 2.79
N ALA A 462 7.70 18.90 3.10
CA ALA A 462 7.77 17.81 4.07
C ALA A 462 7.99 16.41 3.44
N ALA A 463 7.68 16.25 2.15
CA ALA A 463 7.93 15.03 1.39
C ALA A 463 7.95 15.30 -0.11
N ASP A 464 8.67 14.43 -0.83
CA ASP A 464 8.65 14.37 -2.29
C ASP A 464 8.48 12.93 -2.78
N VAL A 465 7.76 12.74 -3.90
CA VAL A 465 7.54 11.43 -4.55
C VAL A 465 7.79 11.56 -6.03
N TYR A 466 8.92 11.06 -6.50
CA TYR A 466 9.25 11.06 -7.93
C TYR A 466 8.47 9.98 -8.70
N THR A 467 7.98 10.26 -9.88
CA THR A 467 7.32 9.32 -10.79
C THR A 467 8.32 8.83 -11.84
N GLN A 468 8.79 7.55 -11.82
CA GLN A 468 8.39 6.46 -10.93
C GLN A 468 9.54 5.43 -10.76
N LEU A 469 9.31 4.35 -10.01
CA LEU A 469 10.30 3.30 -9.72
C LEU A 469 10.73 2.58 -11.01
N SER A 470 9.78 1.96 -11.71
CA SER A 470 10.05 1.23 -12.95
C SER A 470 9.18 1.71 -14.10
N ASP A 471 9.63 1.48 -15.32
CA ASP A 471 8.73 1.57 -16.48
C ASP A 471 7.55 0.62 -16.28
N VAL A 472 6.41 1.00 -16.85
CA VAL A 472 5.21 0.14 -16.91
C VAL A 472 4.58 0.30 -18.30
N GLU A 473 4.61 -0.75 -19.08
CA GLU A 473 4.05 -0.79 -20.45
C GLU A 473 4.48 0.40 -21.32
N ASP A 474 3.56 1.34 -21.61
CA ASP A 474 3.82 2.52 -22.43
C ASP A 474 4.57 3.62 -21.65
N GLU A 475 4.47 3.66 -20.31
CA GLU A 475 5.18 4.61 -19.47
C GLU A 475 6.66 4.21 -19.32
N VAL A 476 7.55 5.04 -19.87
CA VAL A 476 9.02 4.80 -19.86
C VAL A 476 9.75 5.84 -19.00
N ASN A 477 9.14 6.20 -17.88
CA ASN A 477 9.59 7.21 -16.93
C ASN A 477 10.11 6.63 -15.59
N GLY A 478 10.36 5.32 -15.55
CA GLY A 478 10.95 4.65 -14.39
C GLY A 478 12.44 4.95 -14.23
N PHE A 479 12.94 4.79 -12.99
CA PHE A 479 14.38 4.74 -12.69
C PHE A 479 15.02 3.47 -13.26
N VAL A 480 14.24 2.40 -13.39
CA VAL A 480 14.65 1.13 -13.97
C VAL A 480 13.67 0.73 -15.08
N THR A 481 14.15 -0.01 -16.08
CA THR A 481 13.30 -0.54 -17.16
C THR A 481 12.25 -1.51 -16.66
N TYR A 482 11.18 -1.77 -17.43
CA TYR A 482 10.07 -2.63 -17.03
C TYR A 482 10.51 -4.05 -16.66
N ASP A 483 11.52 -4.57 -17.34
CA ASP A 483 12.15 -5.86 -17.08
C ASP A 483 13.23 -5.84 -15.97
N ARG A 484 13.43 -4.70 -15.30
CA ARG A 484 14.42 -4.44 -14.23
C ARG A 484 15.88 -4.70 -14.63
N ARG A 485 16.21 -4.69 -15.92
CA ARG A 485 17.57 -5.01 -16.39
C ARG A 485 18.49 -3.81 -16.56
N VAL A 486 17.92 -2.61 -16.69
CA VAL A 486 18.71 -1.39 -16.92
C VAL A 486 18.28 -0.29 -15.96
N GLU A 487 19.19 0.11 -15.10
CA GLU A 487 19.07 1.31 -14.27
C GLU A 487 19.40 2.54 -15.15
N LYS A 488 18.50 3.52 -15.17
CA LYS A 488 18.58 4.66 -16.10
C LYS A 488 19.36 5.86 -15.55
N LEU A 489 19.61 5.89 -14.24
CA LEU A 489 20.30 6.99 -13.56
C LEU A 489 21.50 6.49 -12.76
N PRO A 490 22.59 7.27 -12.72
CA PRO A 490 23.75 6.93 -11.91
C PRO A 490 23.40 6.95 -10.42
N GLU A 491 23.74 5.89 -9.71
CA GLU A 491 23.59 5.75 -8.25
C GLU A 491 24.17 6.94 -7.49
N ALA A 492 25.43 7.31 -7.79
CA ALA A 492 26.13 8.42 -7.13
C ALA A 492 25.37 9.76 -7.22
N LEU A 493 24.66 10.01 -8.33
CA LEU A 493 23.81 11.18 -8.48
C LEU A 493 22.64 11.16 -7.50
N MET A 494 21.92 10.03 -7.44
CA MET A 494 20.74 9.91 -6.60
C MET A 494 21.09 9.94 -5.11
N GLN A 495 22.19 9.31 -4.73
CA GLN A 495 22.72 9.35 -3.36
C GLN A 495 23.17 10.77 -2.95
N ALA A 496 23.77 11.54 -3.86
CA ALA A 496 24.13 12.93 -3.60
C ALA A 496 22.87 13.79 -3.34
N ILE A 497 21.85 13.64 -4.16
CA ILE A 497 20.55 14.31 -3.98
C ILE A 497 19.93 13.93 -2.63
N ALA A 498 19.91 12.65 -2.30
CA ALA A 498 19.34 12.17 -1.05
C ALA A 498 20.05 12.74 0.20
N ARG A 499 21.38 12.84 0.19
CA ARG A 499 22.15 13.50 1.27
C ARG A 499 21.74 14.96 1.45
N GLU A 500 21.67 15.73 0.36
CA GLU A 500 21.24 17.13 0.45
C GLU A 500 19.80 17.30 0.97
N LEU A 501 18.88 16.40 0.60
CA LEU A 501 17.51 16.42 1.10
C LEU A 501 17.43 16.09 2.59
N LYS A 502 18.33 15.24 3.10
CA LYS A 502 18.44 14.92 4.53
C LYS A 502 19.16 16.04 5.33
N GLY A 503 19.89 16.92 4.64
CA GLY A 503 20.69 17.98 5.29
C GLY A 503 22.05 17.51 5.77
N GLU A 504 22.61 16.47 5.12
CA GLU A 504 23.92 15.88 5.35
C GLU A 504 25.02 16.53 4.46
#